data_f0a4b35d45558cd75b2d38fde00a30ad
#
_entry.id   f0a4b35d45558cd75b2d38fde00a30ad
#
_cell.length_a   1.000
_cell.length_b   1.000
_cell.length_c   1.000
_cell.angle_alpha   90.00
_cell.angle_beta   90.00
_cell.angle_gamma   90.00
#
_symmetry.space_group_name_H-M   'P 1'
#
loop_
_entity.id
_entity.type
_entity.pdbx_description
1 polymer ?
#
loop_
_entity_poly.entity_id
_entity_poly.type
_entity_poly.pdbx_seq_one_letter_code
_entity_poly.pdbx_strand_id
1 'polypeptide(L)'
;MKITYTIFIIVLAILASSFCVHYYNTTTPLPLVIPKGWPKPSKQFFANNSITEQGFQLGRKLFYDGQLSKDGNFACATCHQQFAAFSTFDHDFSHGFNNGLTSRNAPSLVNLAWMKDFHWDGGINHLEVQPLAPLTAPNEMAETIQNVIKKLNADVTYKKMFTAAFGPGSINSQKFLKALAQFTGSIISYNSKYDKVINSQATFTISEQMGYTFFKANCNGCHSEPLFTDNSYRNIGLNINEKLNDKGRMGITGLQSDSLKFKVPTLRNITLTAPYMHDGRFGTLGQVFEHYKTGINFKQPNVDTILNNRLVMSTQQKFDLIAFLHTLKDEELLNNKKFGPPN
;
A
#
# COMPACT_ATOMS: atom_id res chain seq x y z
N MET A 1 65.34 25.08 -24.07
CA MET A 1 63.97 25.57 -24.36
C MET A 1 62.94 24.50 -24.70
N LYS A 2 63.25 23.37 -25.29
CA LYS A 2 62.30 22.30 -25.64
C LYS A 2 61.79 21.46 -24.46
N ILE A 3 62.56 21.28 -23.40
CA ILE A 3 62.23 20.49 -22.23
C ILE A 3 61.16 21.18 -21.32
N THR A 4 61.21 22.50 -21.22
CA THR A 4 60.31 23.31 -20.40
C THR A 4 58.85 23.28 -20.96
N TYR A 5 58.67 23.24 -22.26
CA TYR A 5 57.35 23.16 -22.87
C TYR A 5 56.68 21.79 -22.69
N THR A 6 57.46 20.72 -22.75
CA THR A 6 56.95 19.36 -22.57
C THR A 6 56.44 19.13 -21.13
N ILE A 7 57.13 19.65 -20.12
CA ILE A 7 56.73 19.57 -18.70
C ILE A 7 55.44 20.40 -18.50
N PHE A 8 55.31 21.58 -19.11
CA PHE A 8 54.11 22.42 -18.97
C PHE A 8 52.86 21.78 -19.59
N ILE A 9 52.98 21.09 -20.73
CA ILE A 9 51.88 20.35 -21.38
C ILE A 9 51.46 19.15 -20.57
N ILE A 10 52.40 18.43 -19.97
CA ILE A 10 52.11 17.28 -19.09
C ILE A 10 51.41 17.72 -17.82
N VAL A 11 51.80 18.82 -17.21
CA VAL A 11 51.16 19.38 -16.01
C VAL A 11 49.75 19.89 -16.31
N LEU A 12 49.52 20.53 -17.48
CA LEU A 12 48.18 20.93 -17.91
C LEU A 12 47.27 19.74 -18.24
N ALA A 13 47.81 18.65 -18.79
CA ALA A 13 47.06 17.43 -19.05
C ALA A 13 46.68 16.70 -17.75
N ILE A 14 47.54 16.68 -16.75
CA ILE A 14 47.27 16.12 -15.43
C ILE A 14 46.23 16.98 -14.68
N LEU A 15 46.29 18.30 -14.77
CA LEU A 15 45.31 19.19 -14.17
C LEU A 15 43.94 19.11 -14.87
N ALA A 16 43.92 18.90 -16.20
CA ALA A 16 42.66 18.68 -16.94
C ALA A 16 42.00 17.33 -16.63
N SER A 17 42.81 16.29 -16.35
CA SER A 17 42.28 14.98 -15.95
C SER A 17 41.76 14.96 -14.50
N SER A 18 42.22 15.90 -13.65
CA SER A 18 41.74 16.03 -12.26
C SER A 18 40.37 16.73 -12.15
N PHE A 19 39.87 17.33 -13.23
CA PHE A 19 38.52 17.90 -13.32
C PHE A 19 37.46 16.95 -13.95
N CYS A 20 37.72 15.65 -13.93
CA CYS A 20 36.62 14.71 -13.98
C CYS A 20 35.86 14.84 -12.66
N VAL A 21 35.01 15.87 -12.59
CA VAL A 21 34.01 16.02 -11.51
C VAL A 21 33.21 14.75 -11.55
N HIS A 22 33.55 13.80 -10.68
CA HIS A 22 32.64 12.74 -10.33
C HIS A 22 31.41 13.44 -9.75
N TYR A 23 30.41 13.69 -10.58
CA TYR A 23 29.08 13.98 -10.12
C TYR A 23 28.62 12.72 -9.37
N TYR A 24 29.05 12.59 -8.13
CA TYR A 24 28.36 11.72 -7.20
C TYR A 24 26.97 12.31 -7.09
N ASN A 25 26.05 11.68 -7.74
CA ASN A 25 24.63 11.96 -7.59
C ASN A 25 24.29 11.55 -6.14
N THR A 26 24.58 12.45 -5.18
CA THR A 26 24.34 12.21 -3.76
C THR A 26 22.83 12.27 -3.57
N THR A 27 22.20 11.10 -3.54
CA THR A 27 20.79 11.01 -3.17
C THR A 27 20.61 11.47 -1.72
N THR A 28 19.54 12.22 -1.45
CA THR A 28 19.18 12.65 -0.11
C THR A 28 18.44 11.52 0.60
N PRO A 29 18.97 10.97 1.69
CA PRO A 29 18.28 9.92 2.44
C PRO A 29 16.92 10.40 2.96
N LEU A 30 15.90 9.57 2.81
CA LEU A 30 14.57 9.77 3.36
C LEU A 30 14.19 8.50 4.16
N PRO A 31 14.68 8.39 5.42
CA PRO A 31 14.50 7.15 6.18
C PRO A 31 13.02 6.87 6.45
N LEU A 32 12.65 5.59 6.43
CA LEU A 32 11.32 5.14 6.81
C LEU A 32 10.99 5.59 8.23
N VAL A 33 9.86 6.27 8.40
CA VAL A 33 9.38 6.66 9.72
C VAL A 33 8.89 5.41 10.45
N ILE A 34 9.44 5.12 11.63
CA ILE A 34 8.92 4.10 12.54
C ILE A 34 8.28 4.84 13.72
N PRO A 35 6.94 4.86 13.82
CA PRO A 35 6.26 5.59 14.88
C PRO A 35 6.62 5.03 16.26
N LYS A 36 6.59 5.89 17.28
CA LYS A 36 6.86 5.47 18.67
C LYS A 36 5.90 4.35 19.09
N GLY A 37 6.46 3.30 19.67
CA GLY A 37 5.70 2.15 20.14
C GLY A 37 5.30 1.13 19.06
N TRP A 38 5.63 1.39 17.79
CA TRP A 38 5.37 0.43 16.73
C TRP A 38 6.49 -0.62 16.63
N PRO A 39 6.17 -1.86 16.23
CA PRO A 39 7.19 -2.85 15.92
C PRO A 39 8.02 -2.41 14.72
N LYS A 40 9.25 -2.87 14.63
CA LYS A 40 10.02 -2.75 13.38
C LYS A 40 9.34 -3.56 12.28
N PRO A 41 9.41 -3.12 11.00
CA PRO A 41 8.94 -3.92 9.88
C PRO A 41 9.54 -5.32 9.91
N SER A 42 8.70 -6.36 9.73
CA SER A 42 9.14 -7.76 9.78
C SER A 42 10.04 -8.17 8.61
N LYS A 43 9.86 -7.52 7.46
CA LYS A 43 10.70 -7.67 6.27
C LYS A 43 11.50 -6.41 6.03
N GLN A 44 12.75 -6.57 5.63
CA GLN A 44 13.64 -5.44 5.34
C GLN A 44 13.56 -5.07 3.86
N PHE A 45 12.36 -4.69 3.38
CA PHE A 45 12.14 -4.34 1.96
C PHE A 45 13.11 -3.28 1.43
N PHE A 46 13.59 -2.41 2.31
CA PHE A 46 14.46 -1.29 1.94
C PHE A 46 15.95 -1.54 2.21
N ALA A 47 16.36 -2.75 2.60
CA ALA A 47 17.77 -3.05 2.85
C ALA A 47 18.65 -2.84 1.59
N ASN A 48 18.14 -3.21 0.41
CA ASN A 48 18.82 -3.02 -0.88
C ASN A 48 18.12 -1.97 -1.76
N ASN A 49 17.25 -1.15 -1.17
CA ASN A 49 16.46 -0.11 -1.84
C ASN A 49 16.19 1.03 -0.84
N SER A 50 17.23 1.60 -0.26
CA SER A 50 17.10 2.69 0.72
C SER A 50 16.24 3.81 0.14
N ILE A 51 15.27 4.27 0.94
CA ILE A 51 14.38 5.35 0.50
C ILE A 51 15.18 6.65 0.44
N THR A 52 15.07 7.34 -0.69
CA THR A 52 15.68 8.63 -0.94
C THR A 52 14.63 9.63 -1.40
N GLU A 53 14.89 10.93 -1.21
CA GLU A 53 13.96 11.95 -1.70
C GLU A 53 13.75 11.84 -3.21
N GLN A 54 14.81 11.57 -3.97
CA GLN A 54 14.75 11.42 -5.43
C GLN A 54 13.96 10.17 -5.84
N GLY A 55 14.18 9.05 -5.14
CA GLY A 55 13.45 7.81 -5.40
C GLY A 55 11.98 7.90 -5.01
N PHE A 56 11.67 8.57 -3.89
CA PHE A 56 10.31 8.87 -3.46
C PHE A 56 9.57 9.74 -4.50
N GLN A 57 10.17 10.84 -4.95
CA GLN A 57 9.53 11.74 -5.94
C GLN A 57 9.34 11.05 -7.29
N LEU A 58 10.31 10.23 -7.72
CA LEU A 58 10.16 9.41 -8.92
C LEU A 58 9.02 8.40 -8.76
N GLY A 59 8.97 7.66 -7.64
CA GLY A 59 7.90 6.71 -7.35
C GLY A 59 6.53 7.38 -7.28
N ARG A 60 6.45 8.57 -6.68
CA ARG A 60 5.25 9.40 -6.66
C ARG A 60 4.79 9.77 -8.08
N LYS A 61 5.70 10.26 -8.94
CA LYS A 61 5.35 10.58 -10.33
C LYS A 61 4.84 9.36 -11.07
N LEU A 62 5.50 8.22 -10.95
CA LEU A 62 5.08 6.96 -11.55
C LEU A 62 3.70 6.50 -11.05
N PHE A 63 3.42 6.64 -9.77
CA PHE A 63 2.14 6.24 -9.16
C PHE A 63 0.94 7.03 -9.70
N TYR A 64 1.14 8.29 -10.08
CA TYR A 64 0.10 9.17 -10.62
C TYR A 64 0.10 9.24 -12.16
N ASP A 65 0.97 8.51 -12.85
CA ASP A 65 1.10 8.59 -14.31
C ASP A 65 0.25 7.54 -15.04
N GLY A 66 -0.81 8.00 -15.71
CA GLY A 66 -1.67 7.16 -16.54
C GLY A 66 -0.95 6.55 -17.75
N GLN A 67 0.13 7.18 -18.24
CA GLN A 67 0.89 6.67 -19.40
C GLN A 67 1.49 5.29 -19.17
N LEU A 68 1.53 4.83 -17.93
CA LEU A 68 1.98 3.47 -17.57
C LEU A 68 0.99 2.38 -17.97
N SER A 69 -0.27 2.71 -18.24
CA SER A 69 -1.25 1.77 -18.76
C SER A 69 -1.19 1.65 -20.29
N LYS A 70 -1.88 0.65 -20.83
CA LYS A 70 -1.91 0.34 -22.27
C LYS A 70 -2.46 1.48 -23.11
N ASP A 71 -3.51 2.12 -22.65
CA ASP A 71 -4.20 3.24 -23.32
C ASP A 71 -3.86 4.63 -22.77
N GLY A 72 -3.01 4.70 -21.73
CA GLY A 72 -2.60 5.96 -21.11
C GLY A 72 -3.59 6.55 -20.11
N ASN A 73 -4.68 5.84 -19.74
CA ASN A 73 -5.77 6.38 -18.95
C ASN A 73 -5.76 5.95 -17.47
N PHE A 74 -5.05 4.87 -17.11
CA PHE A 74 -5.08 4.28 -15.78
C PHE A 74 -3.75 4.42 -15.05
N ALA A 75 -3.73 5.24 -14.02
CA ALA A 75 -2.63 5.32 -13.05
C ALA A 75 -2.92 4.41 -11.85
N CYS A 76 -1.91 4.12 -11.01
CA CYS A 76 -2.16 3.48 -9.72
C CYS A 76 -3.15 4.28 -8.86
N ALA A 77 -3.02 5.62 -8.90
CA ALA A 77 -3.91 6.54 -8.20
C ALA A 77 -5.36 6.52 -8.68
N THR A 78 -5.68 5.96 -9.85
CA THR A 78 -7.06 5.79 -10.31
C THR A 78 -7.85 4.85 -9.39
N CYS A 79 -7.21 3.77 -8.92
CA CYS A 79 -7.81 2.80 -8.00
C CYS A 79 -7.40 3.00 -6.54
N HIS A 80 -6.28 3.72 -6.29
CA HIS A 80 -5.74 3.97 -4.96
C HIS A 80 -5.69 5.47 -4.66
N GLN A 81 -6.85 6.03 -4.34
CA GLN A 81 -7.07 7.47 -4.19
C GLN A 81 -6.65 7.96 -2.79
N GLN A 82 -5.83 9.01 -2.71
CA GLN A 82 -5.30 9.51 -1.44
C GLN A 82 -6.42 9.87 -0.44
N PHE A 83 -7.47 10.54 -0.87
CA PHE A 83 -8.58 10.95 0.00
C PHE A 83 -9.38 9.75 0.56
N ALA A 84 -9.31 8.59 -0.09
CA ALA A 84 -9.86 7.31 0.37
C ALA A 84 -8.79 6.42 1.04
N ALA A 85 -7.77 7.05 1.64
CA ALA A 85 -6.64 6.37 2.27
C ALA A 85 -5.92 5.39 1.32
N PHE A 86 -5.74 5.78 0.06
CA PHE A 86 -5.12 4.97 -0.99
C PHE A 86 -5.83 3.64 -1.24
N SER A 87 -7.16 3.61 -1.10
CA SER A 87 -8.06 2.55 -1.56
C SER A 87 -8.97 3.08 -2.66
N THR A 88 -9.83 2.22 -3.22
CA THR A 88 -10.89 2.67 -4.12
C THR A 88 -12.00 3.37 -3.34
N PHE A 89 -12.67 4.33 -3.96
CA PHE A 89 -13.79 5.06 -3.38
C PHE A 89 -15.07 4.71 -4.14
N ASP A 90 -16.14 4.38 -3.38
CA ASP A 90 -17.51 4.21 -3.88
C ASP A 90 -17.72 3.14 -4.97
N HIS A 91 -16.77 2.21 -5.13
CA HIS A 91 -16.90 1.11 -6.09
C HIS A 91 -16.48 -0.21 -5.44
N ASP A 92 -17.28 -1.26 -5.60
CA ASP A 92 -16.93 -2.62 -5.19
C ASP A 92 -15.72 -3.16 -5.98
N PHE A 93 -15.69 -2.89 -7.30
CA PHE A 93 -14.60 -3.22 -8.20
C PHE A 93 -14.10 -1.99 -8.93
N SER A 94 -12.79 -1.89 -9.09
CA SER A 94 -12.17 -0.81 -9.87
C SER A 94 -12.35 -1.06 -11.36
N HIS A 95 -12.48 0.04 -12.12
CA HIS A 95 -12.49 0.03 -13.57
C HIS A 95 -11.07 0.05 -14.12
N GLY A 96 -10.83 -0.70 -15.18
CA GLY A 96 -9.55 -0.75 -15.89
C GLY A 96 -9.71 -0.75 -17.40
N PHE A 97 -8.66 -1.18 -18.10
CA PHE A 97 -8.58 -1.18 -19.55
C PHE A 97 -9.79 -1.86 -20.19
N ASN A 98 -10.31 -1.27 -21.27
CA ASN A 98 -11.43 -1.78 -22.06
C ASN A 98 -12.71 -2.04 -21.23
N ASN A 99 -13.02 -1.14 -20.29
CA ASN A 99 -14.14 -1.28 -19.34
C ASN A 99 -14.07 -2.56 -18.48
N GLY A 100 -12.90 -3.17 -18.36
CA GLY A 100 -12.67 -4.30 -17.47
C GLY A 100 -12.94 -3.91 -16.02
N LEU A 101 -13.42 -4.88 -15.23
CA LEU A 101 -13.60 -4.72 -13.78
C LEU A 101 -12.61 -5.64 -13.06
N THR A 102 -12.04 -5.16 -11.95
CA THR A 102 -11.28 -6.03 -11.05
C THR A 102 -12.20 -7.10 -10.44
N SER A 103 -11.63 -8.18 -9.97
CA SER A 103 -12.39 -9.23 -9.27
C SER A 103 -12.41 -9.06 -7.76
N ARG A 104 -11.65 -8.08 -7.25
CA ARG A 104 -11.53 -7.76 -5.82
C ARG A 104 -11.53 -6.27 -5.61
N ASN A 105 -12.02 -5.85 -4.45
CA ASN A 105 -11.93 -4.47 -4.00
C ASN A 105 -10.46 -4.05 -3.82
N ALA A 106 -10.09 -2.85 -4.24
CA ALA A 106 -8.73 -2.34 -4.10
C ALA A 106 -8.44 -1.97 -2.63
N PRO A 107 -7.54 -2.70 -1.96
CA PRO A 107 -7.24 -2.45 -0.55
C PRO A 107 -6.47 -1.15 -0.37
N SER A 108 -6.54 -0.57 0.83
CA SER A 108 -5.71 0.58 1.21
C SER A 108 -4.22 0.23 1.15
N LEU A 109 -3.39 1.17 0.67
CA LEU A 109 -1.94 1.03 0.58
C LEU A 109 -1.20 1.63 1.81
N VAL A 110 -1.91 1.96 2.88
CA VAL A 110 -1.25 2.47 4.08
C VAL A 110 -0.46 1.37 4.80
N ASN A 111 0.70 1.73 5.32
CA ASN A 111 1.53 0.89 6.19
C ASN A 111 2.06 -0.41 5.54
N LEU A 112 2.24 -0.41 4.21
CA LEU A 112 2.72 -1.58 3.47
C LEU A 112 4.08 -2.09 3.98
N ALA A 113 4.93 -1.22 4.54
CA ALA A 113 6.23 -1.60 5.10
C ALA A 113 6.12 -2.66 6.22
N TRP A 114 4.98 -2.77 6.90
CA TRP A 114 4.72 -3.74 7.97
C TRP A 114 3.97 -4.99 7.49
N MET A 115 3.54 -5.04 6.24
CA MET A 115 2.87 -6.23 5.70
C MET A 115 3.87 -7.33 5.38
N LYS A 116 3.48 -8.57 5.62
CA LYS A 116 4.28 -9.76 5.30
C LYS A 116 4.16 -10.11 3.81
N ASP A 117 2.96 -10.02 3.29
CA ASP A 117 2.58 -10.34 1.93
C ASP A 117 1.52 -9.34 1.44
N PHE A 118 1.35 -9.22 0.13
CA PHE A 118 0.47 -8.25 -0.52
C PHE A 118 -0.70 -8.95 -1.21
N HIS A 119 -1.72 -8.20 -1.59
CA HIS A 119 -3.04 -8.65 -2.04
C HIS A 119 -3.86 -9.33 -0.93
N TRP A 120 -5.15 -9.55 -1.19
CA TRP A 120 -6.06 -10.18 -0.24
C TRP A 120 -5.70 -11.63 0.09
N ASP A 121 -5.05 -12.32 -0.85
CA ASP A 121 -4.66 -13.73 -0.75
C ASP A 121 -3.18 -13.94 -0.40
N GLY A 122 -2.40 -12.86 -0.37
CA GLY A 122 -0.95 -12.94 -0.12
C GLY A 122 -0.16 -13.54 -1.28
N GLY A 123 -0.66 -13.42 -2.51
CA GLY A 123 -0.01 -13.95 -3.71
C GLY A 123 1.34 -13.31 -4.03
N ILE A 124 1.63 -12.14 -3.47
CA ILE A 124 2.90 -11.44 -3.67
C ILE A 124 3.57 -11.26 -2.30
N ASN A 125 4.85 -11.63 -2.21
CA ASN A 125 5.61 -11.62 -0.96
C ASN A 125 6.70 -10.54 -0.88
N HIS A 126 6.79 -9.66 -1.87
CA HIS A 126 7.78 -8.57 -1.89
C HIS A 126 7.18 -7.28 -2.45
N LEU A 127 7.41 -6.16 -1.73
CA LEU A 127 6.81 -4.87 -2.07
C LEU A 127 7.22 -4.36 -3.47
N GLU A 128 8.46 -4.60 -3.90
CA GLU A 128 8.92 -4.16 -5.22
C GLU A 128 8.20 -4.88 -6.36
N VAL A 129 7.85 -6.16 -6.20
CA VAL A 129 7.17 -6.91 -7.26
C VAL A 129 5.66 -6.75 -7.27
N GLN A 130 5.07 -6.18 -6.20
CA GLN A 130 3.63 -6.00 -6.08
C GLN A 130 3.00 -5.26 -7.29
N PRO A 131 3.60 -4.16 -7.82
CA PRO A 131 3.00 -3.42 -8.92
C PRO A 131 2.90 -4.18 -10.24
N LEU A 132 3.62 -5.29 -10.42
CA LEU A 132 3.55 -6.07 -11.66
C LEU A 132 2.16 -6.70 -11.88
N ALA A 133 1.47 -7.10 -10.81
CA ALA A 133 0.16 -7.72 -10.94
C ALA A 133 -0.87 -6.76 -11.58
N PRO A 134 -1.18 -5.58 -11.02
CA PRO A 134 -2.11 -4.64 -11.64
C PRO A 134 -1.60 -4.08 -12.98
N LEU A 135 -0.27 -3.94 -13.14
CA LEU A 135 0.31 -3.46 -14.39
C LEU A 135 -0.01 -4.41 -15.56
N THR A 136 0.08 -5.72 -15.34
CA THR A 136 -0.07 -6.72 -16.40
C THR A 136 -1.47 -7.34 -16.49
N ALA A 137 -2.32 -7.13 -15.51
CA ALA A 137 -3.69 -7.66 -15.54
C ALA A 137 -4.49 -7.05 -16.71
N PRO A 138 -5.10 -7.88 -17.58
CA PRO A 138 -5.77 -7.42 -18.80
C PRO A 138 -7.01 -6.57 -18.54
N ASN A 139 -7.58 -6.68 -17.36
CA ASN A 139 -8.74 -5.92 -16.88
C ASN A 139 -8.38 -4.77 -15.93
N GLU A 140 -7.08 -4.47 -15.75
CA GLU A 140 -6.58 -3.33 -14.98
C GLU A 140 -5.76 -2.41 -15.89
N MET A 141 -4.44 -2.35 -15.77
CA MET A 141 -3.60 -1.49 -16.63
C MET A 141 -3.27 -2.11 -17.99
N ALA A 142 -3.38 -3.43 -18.14
CA ALA A 142 -3.21 -4.23 -19.36
C ALA A 142 -1.91 -3.96 -20.14
N GLU A 143 -0.83 -3.54 -19.47
CA GLU A 143 0.43 -3.18 -20.10
C GLU A 143 1.51 -4.22 -19.81
N THR A 144 2.58 -4.23 -20.60
CA THR A 144 3.75 -5.06 -20.35
C THR A 144 4.88 -4.25 -19.74
N ILE A 145 5.66 -4.87 -18.85
CA ILE A 145 6.80 -4.18 -18.25
C ILE A 145 7.81 -3.69 -19.31
N GLN A 146 7.96 -4.43 -20.41
CA GLN A 146 8.83 -4.07 -21.53
C GLN A 146 8.37 -2.77 -22.18
N ASN A 147 7.07 -2.63 -22.45
CA ASN A 147 6.51 -1.42 -23.05
C ASN A 147 6.61 -0.23 -22.09
N VAL A 148 6.33 -0.42 -20.80
CA VAL A 148 6.53 0.61 -19.78
C VAL A 148 7.97 1.10 -19.81
N ILE A 149 8.95 0.22 -19.78
CA ILE A 149 10.37 0.59 -19.82
C ILE A 149 10.74 1.31 -21.11
N LYS A 150 10.15 0.91 -22.25
CA LYS A 150 10.32 1.61 -23.53
C LYS A 150 9.77 3.03 -23.46
N LYS A 151 8.53 3.23 -22.97
CA LYS A 151 7.90 4.54 -22.78
C LYS A 151 8.77 5.44 -21.89
N LEU A 152 9.22 4.95 -20.74
CA LEU A 152 10.05 5.71 -19.81
C LEU A 152 11.43 6.08 -20.39
N ASN A 153 12.06 5.19 -21.18
CA ASN A 153 13.32 5.47 -21.86
C ASN A 153 13.17 6.46 -23.02
N ALA A 154 11.98 6.70 -23.54
CA ALA A 154 11.72 7.72 -24.55
C ALA A 154 11.55 9.12 -23.93
N ASP A 155 11.17 9.23 -22.66
CA ASP A 155 10.87 10.48 -21.97
C ASP A 155 12.13 11.07 -21.30
N VAL A 156 12.44 12.32 -21.65
CA VAL A 156 13.61 13.07 -21.12
C VAL A 156 13.45 13.37 -19.62
N THR A 157 12.23 13.65 -19.16
CA THR A 157 11.95 13.94 -17.75
C THR A 157 12.21 12.70 -16.91
N TYR A 158 11.70 11.54 -17.33
CA TYR A 158 11.95 10.30 -16.64
C TYR A 158 13.44 9.92 -16.64
N LYS A 159 14.15 10.07 -17.75
CA LYS A 159 15.60 9.85 -17.77
C LYS A 159 16.34 10.67 -16.70
N LYS A 160 16.01 11.97 -16.59
CA LYS A 160 16.59 12.84 -15.54
C LYS A 160 16.25 12.36 -14.14
N MET A 161 14.98 12.02 -13.87
CA MET A 161 14.55 11.58 -12.56
C MET A 161 15.15 10.21 -12.18
N PHE A 162 15.21 9.26 -13.10
CA PHE A 162 15.86 7.97 -12.85
C PHE A 162 17.36 8.10 -12.61
N THR A 163 18.04 8.99 -13.35
CA THR A 163 19.45 9.30 -13.12
C THR A 163 19.65 9.93 -11.72
N ALA A 164 18.77 10.85 -11.32
CA ALA A 164 18.81 11.46 -10.01
C ALA A 164 18.59 10.45 -8.86
N ALA A 165 17.71 9.46 -9.04
CA ALA A 165 17.37 8.48 -8.03
C ALA A 165 18.35 7.30 -7.94
N PHE A 166 18.86 6.83 -9.09
CA PHE A 166 19.61 5.55 -9.18
C PHE A 166 20.97 5.67 -9.90
N GLY A 167 21.41 6.88 -10.16
CA GLY A 167 22.63 7.11 -10.93
C GLY A 167 22.46 6.91 -12.45
N PRO A 168 23.52 7.19 -13.24
CA PRO A 168 23.48 7.10 -14.68
C PRO A 168 23.22 5.68 -15.18
N GLY A 169 22.82 5.58 -16.44
CA GLY A 169 22.51 4.34 -17.13
C GLY A 169 21.04 4.20 -17.52
N SER A 170 20.71 3.13 -18.24
CA SER A 170 19.37 2.88 -18.77
C SER A 170 18.33 2.66 -17.66
N ILE A 171 17.10 3.08 -17.94
CA ILE A 171 15.93 2.72 -17.14
C ILE A 171 15.65 1.24 -17.40
N ASN A 172 15.44 0.47 -16.31
CA ASN A 172 15.10 -0.93 -16.36
C ASN A 172 13.97 -1.26 -15.37
N SER A 173 13.42 -2.46 -15.45
CA SER A 173 12.31 -2.91 -14.60
C SER A 173 12.65 -2.85 -13.11
N GLN A 174 13.87 -3.20 -12.71
CA GLN A 174 14.27 -3.17 -11.31
C GLN A 174 14.24 -1.75 -10.74
N LYS A 175 14.82 -0.75 -11.45
CA LYS A 175 14.78 0.65 -11.02
C LYS A 175 13.35 1.17 -10.94
N PHE A 176 12.50 0.82 -11.92
CA PHE A 176 11.08 1.19 -11.95
C PHE A 176 10.33 0.66 -10.72
N LEU A 177 10.44 -0.63 -10.44
CA LEU A 177 9.78 -1.29 -9.32
C LEU A 177 10.31 -0.77 -7.96
N LYS A 178 11.62 -0.53 -7.87
CA LYS A 178 12.23 0.07 -6.68
C LYS A 178 11.69 1.47 -6.39
N ALA A 179 11.52 2.31 -7.40
CA ALA A 179 10.97 3.65 -7.22
C ALA A 179 9.52 3.61 -6.71
N LEU A 180 8.66 2.77 -7.29
CA LEU A 180 7.29 2.58 -6.82
C LEU A 180 7.26 2.09 -5.37
N ALA A 181 8.11 1.13 -4.99
CA ALA A 181 8.20 0.63 -3.63
C ALA A 181 8.66 1.72 -2.63
N GLN A 182 9.58 2.61 -3.02
CA GLN A 182 9.99 3.73 -2.17
C GLN A 182 8.83 4.68 -1.86
N PHE A 183 7.97 4.97 -2.83
CA PHE A 183 6.79 5.80 -2.62
C PHE A 183 5.72 5.06 -1.82
N THR A 184 5.26 3.91 -2.30
CA THR A 184 4.14 3.19 -1.67
C THR A 184 4.47 2.71 -0.26
N GLY A 185 5.71 2.28 0.00
CA GLY A 185 6.16 1.89 1.33
C GLY A 185 6.34 3.07 2.30
N SER A 186 6.39 4.30 1.80
CA SER A 186 6.45 5.52 2.62
C SER A 186 5.07 6.05 3.03
N ILE A 187 3.98 5.45 2.55
CA ILE A 187 2.61 5.83 2.92
C ILE A 187 2.29 5.27 4.31
N ILE A 188 2.57 6.05 5.35
CA ILE A 188 2.43 5.61 6.74
C ILE A 188 1.33 6.42 7.42
N SER A 189 0.28 5.73 7.87
CA SER A 189 -0.82 6.29 8.66
C SER A 189 -0.58 6.02 10.15
N TYR A 190 -0.19 7.05 10.90
CA TYR A 190 0.21 6.95 12.31
C TYR A 190 -0.11 8.19 13.15
N ASN A 191 -0.86 9.16 12.60
CA ASN A 191 -1.19 10.42 13.26
C ASN A 191 -2.70 10.66 13.40
N SER A 192 -3.45 9.57 13.56
CA SER A 192 -4.90 9.62 13.84
C SER A 192 -5.19 10.10 15.27
N LYS A 193 -6.46 10.40 15.58
CA LYS A 193 -6.86 10.71 16.96
C LYS A 193 -6.50 9.58 17.93
N TYR A 194 -6.67 8.31 17.52
CA TYR A 194 -6.23 7.16 18.30
C TYR A 194 -4.74 7.26 18.65
N ASP A 195 -3.87 7.53 17.67
CA ASP A 195 -2.43 7.62 17.90
C ASP A 195 -2.09 8.76 18.88
N LYS A 196 -2.78 9.90 18.77
CA LYS A 196 -2.63 11.02 19.70
C LYS A 196 -3.06 10.65 21.12
N VAL A 197 -4.14 9.88 21.27
CA VAL A 197 -4.58 9.40 22.59
C VAL A 197 -3.56 8.44 23.22
N ILE A 198 -3.06 7.47 22.43
CA ILE A 198 -2.05 6.51 22.93
C ILE A 198 -0.75 7.23 23.31
N ASN A 199 -0.41 8.33 22.64
CA ASN A 199 0.75 9.16 22.95
C ASN A 199 0.46 10.26 24.01
N SER A 200 -0.71 10.23 24.69
CA SER A 200 -1.12 11.21 25.72
C SER A 200 -1.23 12.66 25.18
N GLN A 201 -1.52 12.83 23.88
CA GLN A 201 -1.67 14.12 23.21
C GLN A 201 -3.14 14.49 22.99
N ALA A 202 -4.07 13.58 23.23
CA ALA A 202 -5.51 13.77 23.15
C ALA A 202 -6.24 12.83 24.12
N THR A 203 -7.56 12.95 24.22
CA THR A 203 -8.42 12.06 24.98
C THR A 203 -9.57 11.55 24.13
N PHE A 204 -10.06 10.36 24.40
CA PHE A 204 -11.30 9.87 23.84
C PHE A 204 -12.50 10.56 24.50
N THR A 205 -13.55 10.77 23.72
CA THR A 205 -14.88 11.02 24.31
C THR A 205 -15.39 9.77 25.01
N ILE A 206 -16.47 9.88 25.78
CA ILE A 206 -17.08 8.73 26.47
C ILE A 206 -17.45 7.61 25.47
N SER A 207 -18.10 7.96 24.35
CA SER A 207 -18.50 7.01 23.33
C SER A 207 -17.31 6.35 22.65
N GLU A 208 -16.27 7.11 22.27
CA GLU A 208 -15.03 6.56 21.69
C GLU A 208 -14.32 5.60 22.68
N GLN A 209 -14.30 5.95 23.98
CA GLN A 209 -13.70 5.09 25.02
C GLN A 209 -14.48 3.79 25.19
N MET A 210 -15.81 3.87 25.20
CA MET A 210 -16.67 2.67 25.26
C MET A 210 -16.48 1.79 24.02
N GLY A 211 -16.40 2.43 22.84
CA GLY A 211 -16.11 1.74 21.56
C GLY A 211 -14.73 1.10 21.55
N TYR A 212 -13.71 1.77 22.09
CA TYR A 212 -12.36 1.20 22.23
C TYR A 212 -12.36 -0.02 23.16
N THR A 213 -13.06 0.05 24.30
CA THR A 213 -13.20 -1.07 25.23
C THR A 213 -13.87 -2.26 24.56
N PHE A 214 -14.94 -2.02 23.78
CA PHE A 214 -15.62 -3.04 23.00
C PHE A 214 -14.72 -3.65 21.92
N PHE A 215 -13.98 -2.82 21.19
CA PHE A 215 -13.00 -3.25 20.19
C PHE A 215 -11.94 -4.18 20.79
N LYS A 216 -11.36 -3.80 21.93
CA LYS A 216 -10.34 -4.61 22.62
C LYS A 216 -10.85 -5.99 22.99
N ALA A 217 -12.09 -6.09 23.42
CA ALA A 217 -12.70 -7.35 23.85
C ALA A 217 -13.08 -8.26 22.68
N ASN A 218 -13.47 -7.70 21.52
CA ASN A 218 -14.13 -8.46 20.47
C ASN A 218 -13.40 -8.48 19.12
N CYS A 219 -12.53 -7.50 18.82
CA CYS A 219 -11.95 -7.31 17.48
C CYS A 219 -10.43 -7.43 17.48
N ASN A 220 -9.76 -7.06 18.57
CA ASN A 220 -8.31 -6.97 18.67
C ASN A 220 -7.58 -8.29 18.47
N GLY A 221 -8.26 -9.43 18.60
CA GLY A 221 -7.69 -10.76 18.36
C GLY A 221 -7.24 -10.99 16.91
N CYS A 222 -7.85 -10.29 15.95
CA CYS A 222 -7.49 -10.29 14.54
C CYS A 222 -6.94 -8.93 14.11
N HIS A 223 -7.58 -7.85 14.52
CA HIS A 223 -7.22 -6.49 14.20
C HIS A 223 -6.30 -5.87 15.26
N SER A 224 -5.13 -6.48 15.45
CA SER A 224 -4.20 -6.14 16.53
C SER A 224 -3.57 -4.75 16.38
N GLU A 225 -3.54 -4.01 17.49
CA GLU A 225 -2.84 -2.72 17.56
C GLU A 225 -1.31 -2.90 17.43
N PRO A 226 -0.59 -1.91 16.97
CA PRO A 226 -1.03 -0.59 16.51
C PRO A 226 -1.41 -0.54 15.04
N LEU A 227 -1.21 -1.63 14.30
CA LEU A 227 -1.49 -1.73 12.86
C LEU A 227 -2.95 -2.04 12.56
N PHE A 228 -3.72 -2.47 13.56
CA PHE A 228 -5.09 -2.94 13.44
C PHE A 228 -5.24 -4.08 12.42
N THR A 229 -4.23 -4.94 12.37
CA THR A 229 -4.17 -6.21 11.65
C THR A 229 -3.08 -7.08 12.26
N ASP A 230 -3.27 -8.39 12.28
CA ASP A 230 -2.26 -9.39 12.62
C ASP A 230 -1.56 -9.97 11.37
N ASN A 231 -1.94 -9.49 10.16
CA ASN A 231 -1.50 -10.01 8.85
C ASN A 231 -1.76 -11.52 8.65
N SER A 232 -2.62 -12.15 9.45
CA SER A 232 -3.01 -13.54 9.26
C SER A 232 -4.06 -13.70 8.15
N TYR A 233 -4.29 -14.96 7.73
CA TYR A 233 -5.32 -15.29 6.74
C TYR A 233 -6.45 -16.05 7.42
N ARG A 234 -7.68 -15.55 7.30
CA ARG A 234 -8.84 -16.09 8.00
C ARG A 234 -10.03 -16.26 7.07
N ASN A 235 -10.79 -17.33 7.27
CA ASN A 235 -12.12 -17.49 6.70
C ASN A 235 -13.14 -16.96 7.71
N ILE A 236 -13.81 -15.88 7.35
CA ILE A 236 -14.84 -15.25 8.20
C ILE A 236 -16.25 -15.72 7.85
N GLY A 237 -16.40 -16.81 7.11
CA GLY A 237 -17.69 -17.40 6.80
C GLY A 237 -18.54 -16.58 5.82
N LEU A 238 -17.93 -15.76 4.97
CA LEU A 238 -18.63 -15.07 3.89
C LEU A 238 -19.10 -16.08 2.82
N ASN A 239 -20.35 -16.01 2.40
CA ASN A 239 -20.81 -16.83 1.27
C ASN A 239 -20.00 -16.51 0.01
N ILE A 240 -19.62 -17.54 -0.74
CA ILE A 240 -18.91 -17.39 -2.00
C ILE A 240 -19.80 -16.57 -2.96
N ASN A 241 -19.21 -15.58 -3.59
CA ASN A 241 -19.83 -14.94 -4.75
C ASN A 241 -19.65 -15.90 -5.94
N GLU A 242 -20.75 -16.50 -6.41
CA GLU A 242 -20.72 -17.54 -7.45
C GLU A 242 -20.12 -17.03 -8.77
N LYS A 243 -20.31 -15.76 -9.10
CA LYS A 243 -19.75 -15.13 -10.32
C LYS A 243 -18.23 -15.02 -10.26
N LEU A 244 -17.68 -14.70 -9.09
CA LEU A 244 -16.25 -14.54 -8.89
C LEU A 244 -15.56 -15.87 -8.60
N ASN A 245 -16.23 -16.78 -7.92
CA ASN A 245 -15.72 -18.09 -7.45
C ASN A 245 -14.32 -17.98 -6.77
N ASP A 246 -14.11 -16.89 -6.03
CA ASP A 246 -12.83 -16.59 -5.41
C ASP A 246 -12.55 -17.52 -4.22
N LYS A 247 -11.51 -18.31 -4.33
CA LYS A 247 -11.08 -19.27 -3.30
C LYS A 247 -10.11 -18.66 -2.29
N GLY A 248 -9.81 -17.37 -2.40
CA GLY A 248 -8.85 -16.69 -1.54
C GLY A 248 -7.45 -17.31 -1.60
N ARG A 249 -6.82 -17.45 -0.44
CA ARG A 249 -5.45 -17.94 -0.32
C ARG A 249 -5.22 -19.33 -0.93
N MET A 250 -6.24 -20.19 -0.96
CA MET A 250 -6.14 -21.49 -1.64
C MET A 250 -5.74 -21.35 -3.11
N GLY A 251 -6.13 -20.26 -3.79
CA GLY A 251 -5.71 -19.99 -5.17
C GLY A 251 -4.19 -19.82 -5.31
N ILE A 252 -3.50 -19.47 -4.23
CA ILE A 252 -2.04 -19.28 -4.19
C ILE A 252 -1.32 -20.54 -3.69
N THR A 253 -1.83 -21.15 -2.61
CA THR A 253 -1.14 -22.28 -1.94
C THR A 253 -1.52 -23.65 -2.49
N GLY A 254 -2.66 -23.78 -3.15
CA GLY A 254 -3.23 -25.07 -3.55
C GLY A 254 -3.76 -25.91 -2.37
N LEU A 255 -3.65 -25.42 -1.13
CA LEU A 255 -4.03 -26.18 0.07
C LEU A 255 -5.50 -25.97 0.40
N GLN A 256 -6.26 -27.08 0.55
CA GLN A 256 -7.66 -27.05 0.95
C GLN A 256 -7.88 -26.37 2.32
N SER A 257 -6.91 -26.47 3.22
CA SER A 257 -6.93 -25.77 4.50
C SER A 257 -6.92 -24.24 4.39
N ASP A 258 -6.54 -23.69 3.23
CA ASP A 258 -6.51 -22.25 2.94
C ASP A 258 -7.73 -21.76 2.14
N SER A 259 -8.70 -22.65 1.90
CA SER A 259 -9.92 -22.30 1.18
C SER A 259 -10.67 -21.16 1.87
N LEU A 260 -11.05 -20.15 1.08
CA LEU A 260 -11.82 -18.96 1.50
C LEU A 260 -11.15 -18.11 2.59
N LYS A 261 -9.86 -18.31 2.83
CA LYS A 261 -9.10 -17.45 3.71
C LYS A 261 -8.61 -16.20 2.95
N PHE A 262 -8.82 -15.05 3.57
CA PHE A 262 -8.33 -13.76 3.12
C PHE A 262 -7.52 -13.11 4.23
N LYS A 263 -6.56 -12.27 3.84
CA LYS A 263 -5.74 -11.54 4.81
C LYS A 263 -6.60 -10.58 5.63
N VAL A 264 -6.37 -10.55 6.93
CA VAL A 264 -6.99 -9.58 7.84
C VAL A 264 -6.53 -8.17 7.45
N PRO A 265 -7.43 -7.29 6.95
CA PRO A 265 -7.07 -5.95 6.56
C PRO A 265 -6.83 -5.05 7.78
N THR A 266 -6.02 -3.99 7.60
CA THR A 266 -5.95 -2.93 8.61
C THR A 266 -7.29 -2.23 8.76
N LEU A 267 -7.62 -1.81 9.99
CA LEU A 267 -8.76 -0.92 10.24
C LEU A 267 -8.36 0.57 10.26
N ARG A 268 -7.08 0.89 10.03
CA ARG A 268 -6.69 2.29 9.90
C ARG A 268 -7.40 2.93 8.72
N ASN A 269 -8.01 4.09 8.96
CA ASN A 269 -8.83 4.81 7.98
C ASN A 269 -10.08 4.05 7.49
N ILE A 270 -10.54 3.02 8.21
CA ILE A 270 -11.63 2.13 7.78
C ILE A 270 -12.92 2.88 7.42
N THR A 271 -13.21 4.01 8.06
CA THR A 271 -14.40 4.81 7.79
C THR A 271 -14.38 5.53 6.43
N LEU A 272 -13.27 5.45 5.69
CA LEU A 272 -13.09 6.06 4.37
C LEU A 272 -12.96 5.02 3.25
N THR A 273 -12.79 3.74 3.59
CA THR A 273 -12.43 2.69 2.65
C THR A 273 -13.61 1.77 2.30
N ALA A 274 -14.82 2.30 2.39
CA ALA A 274 -16.01 1.61 1.88
C ALA A 274 -15.93 1.53 0.33
N PRO A 275 -16.48 0.45 -0.27
CA PRO A 275 -17.15 -0.70 0.35
C PRO A 275 -16.18 -1.74 0.94
N TYR A 276 -16.67 -2.59 1.80
CA TYR A 276 -15.90 -3.52 2.63
C TYR A 276 -15.91 -4.95 2.12
N MET A 277 -15.00 -5.76 2.65
CA MET A 277 -14.63 -7.13 2.30
C MET A 277 -13.79 -7.19 1.01
N HIS A 278 -13.24 -8.39 0.73
CA HIS A 278 -12.37 -8.60 -0.42
C HIS A 278 -13.05 -8.32 -1.77
N ASP A 279 -14.36 -8.39 -1.81
CA ASP A 279 -15.19 -8.17 -3.02
C ASP A 279 -16.16 -6.97 -2.90
N GLY A 280 -15.95 -6.09 -1.92
CA GLY A 280 -16.69 -4.85 -1.80
C GLY A 280 -18.19 -4.98 -1.47
N ARG A 281 -18.67 -6.17 -1.08
CA ARG A 281 -20.12 -6.47 -0.95
C ARG A 281 -20.87 -5.68 0.11
N PHE A 282 -20.21 -5.04 1.04
CA PHE A 282 -20.84 -4.27 2.13
C PHE A 282 -20.49 -2.77 2.03
N GLY A 283 -21.46 -1.95 1.74
CA GLY A 283 -21.32 -0.51 1.61
C GLY A 283 -21.18 0.22 2.96
N THR A 284 -21.50 -0.44 4.09
CA THR A 284 -21.49 0.20 5.42
C THR A 284 -20.88 -0.70 6.50
N LEU A 285 -20.27 -0.07 7.52
CA LEU A 285 -19.81 -0.80 8.72
C LEU A 285 -20.95 -1.52 9.44
N GLY A 286 -22.18 -0.98 9.36
CA GLY A 286 -23.35 -1.63 9.90
C GLY A 286 -23.60 -3.01 9.29
N GLN A 287 -23.42 -3.15 7.97
CA GLN A 287 -23.53 -4.44 7.28
C GLN A 287 -22.39 -5.40 7.66
N VAL A 288 -21.18 -4.88 7.84
CA VAL A 288 -20.04 -5.66 8.37
C VAL A 288 -20.36 -6.23 9.75
N PHE A 289 -20.91 -5.42 10.66
CA PHE A 289 -21.26 -5.88 12.00
C PHE A 289 -22.39 -6.89 11.97
N GLU A 290 -23.39 -6.71 11.08
CA GLU A 290 -24.48 -7.67 10.92
C GLU A 290 -23.95 -9.02 10.41
N HIS A 291 -22.97 -9.02 9.51
CA HIS A 291 -22.29 -10.25 9.09
C HIS A 291 -21.68 -11.00 10.29
N TYR A 292 -20.91 -10.33 11.14
CA TYR A 292 -20.32 -10.95 12.33
C TYR A 292 -21.34 -11.39 13.37
N LYS A 293 -22.52 -10.76 13.40
CA LYS A 293 -23.62 -11.09 14.31
C LYS A 293 -24.44 -12.29 13.83
N THR A 294 -24.87 -12.31 12.57
CA THR A 294 -25.85 -13.26 12.04
C THR A 294 -25.44 -13.90 10.71
N GLY A 295 -24.53 -13.27 9.95
CA GLY A 295 -24.24 -13.63 8.56
C GLY A 295 -23.16 -14.70 8.37
N ILE A 296 -22.48 -15.16 9.43
CA ILE A 296 -21.40 -16.15 9.31
C ILE A 296 -21.97 -17.51 8.91
N ASN A 297 -21.50 -18.03 7.77
CA ASN A 297 -21.86 -19.37 7.31
C ASN A 297 -20.89 -20.42 7.88
N PHE A 298 -21.20 -20.98 9.02
CA PHE A 298 -20.40 -22.02 9.69
C PHE A 298 -20.41 -23.39 8.97
N LYS A 299 -21.19 -23.54 7.88
CA LYS A 299 -21.15 -24.77 7.05
C LYS A 299 -19.94 -24.76 6.10
N GLN A 300 -19.28 -23.62 5.92
CA GLN A 300 -18.07 -23.55 5.11
C GLN A 300 -16.89 -24.25 5.78
N PRO A 301 -15.95 -24.83 5.01
CA PRO A 301 -14.71 -25.36 5.56
C PRO A 301 -13.85 -24.25 6.14
N ASN A 302 -13.09 -24.56 7.18
CA ASN A 302 -12.03 -23.67 7.72
C ASN A 302 -12.50 -22.31 8.22
N VAL A 303 -13.79 -22.13 8.58
CA VAL A 303 -14.24 -20.92 9.28
C VAL A 303 -13.43 -20.79 10.56
N ASP A 304 -12.94 -19.59 10.84
CA ASP A 304 -12.08 -19.35 11.98
C ASP A 304 -12.85 -19.57 13.31
N THR A 305 -12.29 -20.40 14.17
CA THR A 305 -12.93 -20.80 15.43
C THR A 305 -13.09 -19.65 16.42
N ILE A 306 -12.33 -18.57 16.28
CA ILE A 306 -12.51 -17.35 17.08
C ILE A 306 -13.91 -16.74 16.89
N LEU A 307 -14.58 -17.06 15.79
CA LEU A 307 -15.91 -16.59 15.44
C LEU A 307 -17.04 -17.47 16.00
N ASN A 308 -16.73 -18.59 16.67
CA ASN A 308 -17.73 -19.46 17.29
C ASN A 308 -18.58 -18.69 18.32
N ASN A 309 -18.00 -17.71 18.99
CA ASN A 309 -18.71 -16.73 19.78
C ASN A 309 -19.11 -15.56 18.89
N ARG A 310 -20.30 -15.66 18.29
CA ARG A 310 -20.83 -14.60 17.43
C ARG A 310 -20.81 -13.24 18.14
N LEU A 311 -20.58 -12.20 17.38
CA LEU A 311 -20.58 -10.84 17.90
C LEU A 311 -21.96 -10.48 18.47
N VAL A 312 -22.05 -10.30 19.79
CA VAL A 312 -23.23 -9.79 20.45
C VAL A 312 -23.02 -8.30 20.74
N MET A 313 -23.92 -7.47 20.26
CA MET A 313 -23.77 -6.02 20.31
C MET A 313 -25.13 -5.35 20.45
N SER A 314 -25.25 -4.45 21.43
CA SER A 314 -26.41 -3.56 21.55
C SER A 314 -26.33 -2.44 20.50
N THR A 315 -27.44 -1.73 20.30
CA THR A 315 -27.48 -0.55 19.43
C THR A 315 -26.47 0.52 19.90
N GLN A 316 -26.38 0.78 21.21
CA GLN A 316 -25.42 1.73 21.78
C GLN A 316 -23.96 1.30 21.52
N GLN A 317 -23.63 0.04 21.76
CA GLN A 317 -22.28 -0.49 21.49
C GLN A 317 -21.91 -0.39 20.01
N LYS A 318 -22.89 -0.51 19.09
CA LYS A 318 -22.67 -0.28 17.65
C LYS A 318 -22.26 1.17 17.38
N PHE A 319 -22.96 2.14 17.95
CA PHE A 319 -22.61 3.56 17.82
C PHE A 319 -21.24 3.86 18.43
N ASP A 320 -20.97 3.35 19.61
CA ASP A 320 -19.70 3.55 20.31
C ASP A 320 -18.53 2.95 19.51
N LEU A 321 -18.69 1.73 18.96
CA LEU A 321 -17.67 1.12 18.12
C LEU A 321 -17.42 1.95 16.86
N ILE A 322 -18.46 2.46 16.19
CA ILE A 322 -18.31 3.35 15.04
C ILE A 322 -17.57 4.63 15.44
N ALA A 323 -17.92 5.23 16.58
CA ALA A 323 -17.23 6.41 17.11
C ALA A 323 -15.72 6.13 17.32
N PHE A 324 -15.38 4.98 17.90
CA PHE A 324 -13.97 4.57 18.02
C PHE A 324 -13.31 4.39 16.65
N LEU A 325 -13.93 3.67 15.71
CA LEU A 325 -13.36 3.45 14.38
C LEU A 325 -13.10 4.76 13.62
N HIS A 326 -13.89 5.80 13.85
CA HIS A 326 -13.62 7.15 13.34
C HIS A 326 -12.32 7.75 13.90
N THR A 327 -11.90 7.37 15.10
CA THR A 327 -10.62 7.84 15.66
C THR A 327 -9.39 7.29 14.93
N LEU A 328 -9.54 6.26 14.10
CA LEU A 328 -8.48 5.65 13.29
C LEU A 328 -8.21 6.41 11.97
N LYS A 329 -8.97 7.46 11.67
CA LYS A 329 -8.78 8.32 10.49
C LYS A 329 -7.58 9.23 10.69
N ASP A 330 -6.68 9.25 9.72
CA ASP A 330 -5.45 10.06 9.71
C ASP A 330 -5.61 11.23 8.73
N GLU A 331 -6.21 12.31 9.21
CA GLU A 331 -6.49 13.53 8.42
C GLU A 331 -5.22 14.16 7.84
N GLU A 332 -4.09 14.04 8.55
CA GLU A 332 -2.84 14.61 8.09
C GLU A 332 -2.33 13.89 6.84
N LEU A 333 -2.33 12.56 6.83
CA LEU A 333 -1.94 11.76 5.66
C LEU A 333 -2.83 12.06 4.44
N LEU A 334 -4.14 12.14 4.66
CA LEU A 334 -5.13 12.35 3.59
C LEU A 334 -4.96 13.70 2.88
N ASN A 335 -4.53 14.72 3.61
CA ASN A 335 -4.39 16.09 3.11
C ASN A 335 -2.93 16.45 2.79
N ASN A 336 -1.97 15.57 3.04
CA ASN A 336 -0.55 15.85 2.85
C ASN A 336 -0.19 15.89 1.36
N LYS A 337 0.12 17.09 0.85
CA LYS A 337 0.54 17.31 -0.54
C LYS A 337 1.77 16.51 -0.96
N LYS A 338 2.59 16.07 0.00
CA LYS A 338 3.75 15.20 -0.25
C LYS A 338 3.33 13.89 -0.92
N PHE A 339 2.15 13.36 -0.58
CA PHE A 339 1.62 12.11 -1.10
C PHE A 339 0.59 12.29 -2.23
N GLY A 340 0.17 13.52 -2.52
CA GLY A 340 -0.75 13.84 -3.60
C GLY A 340 -0.10 13.81 -4.99
N PRO A 341 -0.86 14.11 -6.07
CA PRO A 341 -0.30 14.18 -7.41
C PRO A 341 0.85 15.20 -7.49
N PRO A 342 1.92 14.93 -8.23
CA PRO A 342 2.97 15.92 -8.48
C PRO A 342 2.41 17.09 -9.30
N ASN A 343 2.94 18.29 -9.03
CA ASN A 343 2.63 19.49 -9.83
C ASN A 343 3.15 19.34 -11.25
#